data_738c636c2bda482123899be1e6403d69
#
_entry.id   738c636c2bda482123899be1e6403d69
#
_cell.length_a   1.000
_cell.length_b   1.000
_cell.length_c   1.000
_cell.angle_alpha   90.00
_cell.angle_beta   90.00
_cell.angle_gamma   90.00
#
_symmetry.space_group_name_H-M   'P 1'
#
loop_
_entity.id
_entity.type
_entity.pdbx_description
1 polymer ?
#
loop_
_entity_poly.entity_id
_entity_poly.type
_entity_poly.pdbx_seq_one_letter_code
_entity_poly.pdbx_strand_id
1 'polypeptide(L)'
;MKVLVIGNGGREHALAWKAAQSPLVKTVFVAPGNAGTALEPALQNVAIGVTDIPALLSFAQSENIDLTIVGPEAPLVIGVVDAFRAAGLKIFGPTEGAAQLEGSKAFTKDFLARHNIPTAEYQNFTEVEPALAYLREKGAPIVIKADGLAAGKGVIVAMTLEEAEAAVQDMLAGNAFGDAGHRIVIEEFLDGEEASFIVMVDGEHVMPMATSQDHKRVGNGDTGPNTGGMGAYSPAPVVTDEVHQRTMDRIIWPTVKGMAAEGNTYTGFLYAGLMIDKQGNPKVIEFNCRFGDPETQPIMLRMKSDLVDLCLAACEGKLDEKTSEWDERASLGVVIAAGGYPGNYSTGDEIHGLPLEEIDGAKVFHAGTKLADDDRVLTNGGRVLCATALGHTVAEAQKRAYALMADIHWNGSFSRQDIGYRAIAREQGE
;
A
#
# COMPACT_ATOMS: atom_id res chain seq x y z
N MET A 1 11.35 11.35 -22.00
CA MET A 1 11.00 9.94 -21.74
C MET A 1 9.49 9.78 -21.68
N LYS A 2 9.02 8.58 -21.98
CA LYS A 2 7.64 8.14 -21.78
C LYS A 2 7.60 7.12 -20.64
N VAL A 3 6.74 7.35 -19.67
CA VAL A 3 6.56 6.50 -18.50
C VAL A 3 5.16 5.89 -18.51
N LEU A 4 5.05 4.62 -18.15
CA LEU A 4 3.79 3.93 -17.93
C LEU A 4 3.64 3.62 -16.44
N VAL A 5 2.52 4.01 -15.85
CA VAL A 5 2.11 3.60 -14.50
C VAL A 5 0.94 2.65 -14.63
N ILE A 6 1.09 1.44 -14.10
CA ILE A 6 0.01 0.43 -14.10
C ILE A 6 -0.81 0.58 -12.83
N GLY A 7 -2.10 0.77 -12.98
CA GLY A 7 -3.07 0.86 -11.90
C GLY A 7 -4.14 1.91 -12.10
N ASN A 8 -5.06 1.99 -11.14
CA ASN A 8 -6.24 2.88 -11.21
C ASN A 8 -6.65 3.48 -9.86
N GLY A 9 -5.85 3.30 -8.84
CA GLY A 9 -6.14 3.74 -7.47
C GLY A 9 -5.50 5.08 -7.10
N GLY A 10 -5.67 5.48 -5.87
CA GLY A 10 -5.07 6.70 -5.32
C GLY A 10 -3.55 6.67 -5.29
N ARG A 11 -2.98 5.52 -4.99
CA ARG A 11 -1.54 5.26 -5.09
C ARG A 11 -1.02 5.52 -6.49
N GLU A 12 -1.69 5.02 -7.51
CA GLU A 12 -1.28 5.20 -8.91
C GLU A 12 -1.44 6.64 -9.36
N HIS A 13 -2.51 7.32 -8.93
CA HIS A 13 -2.64 8.75 -9.20
C HIS A 13 -1.46 9.54 -8.59
N ALA A 14 -1.10 9.25 -7.35
CA ALA A 14 0.03 9.92 -6.69
C ALA A 14 1.38 9.60 -7.35
N LEU A 15 1.62 8.34 -7.72
CA LEU A 15 2.84 7.93 -8.43
C LEU A 15 2.95 8.60 -9.81
N ALA A 16 1.87 8.60 -10.57
CA ALA A 16 1.83 9.22 -11.90
C ALA A 16 2.00 10.74 -11.83
N TRP A 17 1.32 11.39 -10.89
CA TRP A 17 1.47 12.83 -10.62
C TRP A 17 2.91 13.18 -10.27
N LYS A 18 3.56 12.38 -9.42
CA LYS A 18 4.96 12.59 -9.06
C LYS A 18 5.91 12.32 -10.23
N ALA A 19 5.68 11.27 -10.99
CA ALA A 19 6.46 10.94 -12.17
C ALA A 19 6.42 12.07 -13.22
N ALA A 20 5.25 12.71 -13.40
CA ALA A 20 5.08 13.82 -14.33
C ALA A 20 5.87 15.09 -13.95
N GLN A 21 6.30 15.22 -12.70
CA GLN A 21 7.14 16.34 -12.24
C GLN A 21 8.61 16.18 -12.62
N SER A 22 9.02 14.98 -13.05
CA SER A 22 10.39 14.75 -13.48
C SER A 22 10.74 15.56 -14.75
N PRO A 23 11.87 16.27 -14.77
CA PRO A 23 12.33 16.96 -15.99
C PRO A 23 12.71 15.98 -17.11
N LEU A 24 12.91 14.70 -16.79
CA LEU A 24 13.20 13.64 -17.76
C LEU A 24 11.97 13.21 -18.54
N VAL A 25 10.76 13.46 -18.02
CA VAL A 25 9.51 12.89 -18.49
C VAL A 25 8.76 13.87 -19.37
N LYS A 26 8.39 13.39 -20.58
CA LYS A 26 7.53 14.12 -21.51
C LYS A 26 6.06 13.76 -21.34
N THR A 27 5.77 12.48 -21.15
CA THR A 27 4.39 11.95 -21.05
C THR A 27 4.37 10.80 -20.06
N VAL A 28 3.34 10.79 -19.21
CA VAL A 28 3.01 9.65 -18.34
C VAL A 28 1.69 9.05 -18.81
N PHE A 29 1.71 7.77 -19.13
CA PHE A 29 0.51 6.97 -19.38
C PHE A 29 0.11 6.23 -18.11
N VAL A 30 -1.18 6.12 -17.86
CA VAL A 30 -1.72 5.38 -16.70
C VAL A 30 -2.73 4.34 -17.22
N ALA A 31 -2.51 3.09 -16.90
CA ALA A 31 -3.32 1.98 -17.38
C ALA A 31 -3.98 1.20 -16.20
N PRO A 32 -5.29 1.24 -16.05
CA PRO A 32 -6.28 2.02 -16.82
C PRO A 32 -6.45 3.47 -16.37
N GLY A 33 -5.92 3.87 -15.21
CA GLY A 33 -6.14 5.18 -14.61
C GLY A 33 -7.55 5.36 -14.04
N ASN A 34 -7.86 6.58 -13.66
CA ASN A 34 -9.16 6.98 -13.11
C ASN A 34 -9.51 8.40 -13.57
N ALA A 35 -10.57 9.01 -13.01
CA ALA A 35 -10.94 10.36 -13.36
C ALA A 35 -9.87 11.40 -13.01
N GLY A 36 -9.18 11.24 -11.88
CA GLY A 36 -8.11 12.14 -11.46
C GLY A 36 -6.93 12.12 -12.42
N THR A 37 -6.49 10.95 -12.85
CA THR A 37 -5.41 10.83 -13.83
C THR A 37 -5.83 11.35 -15.21
N ALA A 38 -7.10 11.19 -15.60
CA ALA A 38 -7.63 11.73 -16.84
C ALA A 38 -7.64 13.27 -16.86
N LEU A 39 -7.84 13.90 -15.72
CA LEU A 39 -7.93 15.36 -15.58
C LEU A 39 -6.56 16.04 -15.41
N GLU A 40 -5.49 15.31 -15.14
CA GLU A 40 -4.14 15.86 -15.04
C GLU A 40 -3.58 16.17 -16.44
N PRO A 41 -3.12 17.41 -16.70
CA PRO A 41 -2.64 17.79 -18.03
C PRO A 41 -1.47 16.98 -18.57
N ALA A 42 -0.61 16.48 -17.68
CA ALA A 42 0.60 15.74 -18.05
C ALA A 42 0.37 14.22 -18.10
N LEU A 43 -0.81 13.73 -17.76
CA LEU A 43 -1.15 12.32 -17.71
C LEU A 43 -2.13 11.93 -18.83
N GLN A 44 -2.02 10.70 -19.30
CA GLN A 44 -2.92 10.14 -20.30
C GLN A 44 -3.35 8.73 -19.90
N ASN A 45 -4.64 8.52 -19.72
CA ASN A 45 -5.19 7.19 -19.45
C ASN A 45 -5.14 6.31 -20.68
N VAL A 46 -4.91 5.02 -20.44
CA VAL A 46 -4.94 3.96 -21.47
C VAL A 46 -5.88 2.88 -20.97
N ALA A 47 -6.89 2.54 -21.77
CA ALA A 47 -7.93 1.58 -21.41
C ALA A 47 -7.43 0.13 -21.47
N ILE A 48 -6.46 -0.22 -20.61
CA ILE A 48 -5.92 -1.57 -20.46
C ILE A 48 -6.00 -1.95 -18.98
N GLY A 49 -6.60 -3.11 -18.68
CA GLY A 49 -6.70 -3.62 -17.31
C GLY A 49 -5.36 -4.03 -16.74
N VAL A 50 -5.22 -3.94 -15.42
CA VAL A 50 -3.95 -4.17 -14.71
C VAL A 50 -3.41 -5.60 -14.83
N THR A 51 -4.26 -6.58 -15.13
CA THR A 51 -3.88 -7.98 -15.28
C THR A 51 -3.79 -8.45 -16.73
N ASP A 52 -4.07 -7.58 -17.68
CA ASP A 52 -3.93 -7.87 -19.11
C ASP A 52 -2.46 -7.65 -19.55
N ILE A 53 -1.60 -8.56 -19.13
CA ILE A 53 -0.17 -8.48 -19.41
C ILE A 53 0.14 -8.42 -20.92
N PRO A 54 -0.47 -9.23 -21.79
CA PRO A 54 -0.21 -9.15 -23.23
C PRO A 54 -0.51 -7.78 -23.81
N ALA A 55 -1.63 -7.15 -23.42
CA ALA A 55 -2.00 -5.82 -23.90
C ALA A 55 -1.09 -4.73 -23.33
N LEU A 56 -0.71 -4.81 -22.05
CA LEU A 56 0.24 -3.89 -21.42
C LEU A 56 1.60 -3.95 -22.10
N LEU A 57 2.09 -5.15 -22.39
CA LEU A 57 3.38 -5.35 -23.07
C LEU A 57 3.34 -4.80 -24.49
N SER A 58 2.30 -5.11 -25.26
CA SER A 58 2.11 -4.62 -26.62
C SER A 58 2.05 -3.08 -26.67
N PHE A 59 1.33 -2.46 -25.73
CA PHE A 59 1.28 -1.01 -25.59
C PHE A 59 2.66 -0.41 -25.30
N ALA A 60 3.38 -0.98 -24.32
CA ALA A 60 4.71 -0.50 -23.95
C ALA A 60 5.71 -0.59 -25.12
N GLN A 61 5.61 -1.63 -25.95
CA GLN A 61 6.44 -1.79 -27.15
C GLN A 61 6.07 -0.77 -28.23
N SER A 62 4.77 -0.65 -28.57
CA SER A 62 4.30 0.23 -29.64
C SER A 62 4.51 1.72 -29.33
N GLU A 63 4.33 2.13 -28.07
CA GLU A 63 4.54 3.51 -27.62
C GLU A 63 6.01 3.82 -27.27
N ASN A 64 6.90 2.86 -27.31
CA ASN A 64 8.29 3.01 -26.88
C ASN A 64 8.39 3.54 -25.44
N ILE A 65 7.74 2.89 -24.53
CA ILE A 65 7.81 3.24 -23.10
C ILE A 65 9.21 3.00 -22.57
N ASP A 66 9.78 4.02 -21.94
CA ASP A 66 11.15 4.00 -21.40
C ASP A 66 11.22 3.39 -20.00
N LEU A 67 10.15 3.53 -19.20
CA LEU A 67 10.05 2.99 -17.84
C LEU A 67 8.60 2.69 -17.52
N THR A 68 8.36 1.52 -16.92
CA THR A 68 7.07 1.16 -16.35
C THR A 68 7.19 1.04 -14.83
N ILE A 69 6.24 1.64 -14.10
CA ILE A 69 6.10 1.56 -12.65
C ILE A 69 4.81 0.82 -12.35
N VAL A 70 4.90 -0.24 -11.56
CA VAL A 70 3.73 -1.05 -11.19
C VAL A 70 3.17 -0.56 -9.85
N GLY A 71 1.89 -0.20 -9.85
CA GLY A 71 1.20 0.26 -8.64
C GLY A 71 0.67 -0.89 -7.78
N PRO A 72 -0.29 -1.71 -8.27
CA PRO A 72 -0.94 -2.74 -7.47
C PRO A 72 -0.21 -4.08 -7.50
N GLU A 73 -0.57 -4.95 -6.56
CA GLU A 73 -0.02 -6.30 -6.41
C GLU A 73 -0.49 -7.30 -7.47
N ALA A 74 -1.73 -7.18 -7.95
CA ALA A 74 -2.32 -8.17 -8.85
C ALA A 74 -1.47 -8.49 -10.09
N PRO A 75 -0.97 -7.50 -10.86
CA PRO A 75 -0.10 -7.79 -12.00
C PRO A 75 1.28 -8.33 -11.59
N LEU A 76 1.77 -7.99 -10.41
CA LEU A 76 3.08 -8.43 -9.92
C LEU A 76 3.09 -9.94 -9.63
N VAL A 77 2.05 -10.44 -8.98
CA VAL A 77 1.96 -11.86 -8.59
C VAL A 77 1.70 -12.79 -9.78
N ILE A 78 1.32 -12.26 -10.94
CA ILE A 78 1.11 -13.03 -12.18
C ILE A 78 2.20 -12.80 -13.23
N GLY A 79 3.28 -12.08 -12.90
CA GLY A 79 4.49 -12.04 -13.71
C GLY A 79 4.61 -10.90 -14.71
N VAL A 80 3.98 -9.74 -14.50
CA VAL A 80 4.12 -8.58 -15.42
C VAL A 80 5.58 -8.14 -15.57
N VAL A 81 6.34 -8.15 -14.47
CA VAL A 81 7.75 -7.75 -14.48
C VAL A 81 8.60 -8.74 -15.28
N ASP A 82 8.37 -10.03 -15.09
CA ASP A 82 9.05 -11.09 -15.85
C ASP A 82 8.81 -10.94 -17.35
N ALA A 83 7.57 -10.69 -17.75
CA ALA A 83 7.19 -10.51 -19.15
C ALA A 83 7.85 -9.28 -19.78
N PHE A 84 7.87 -8.15 -19.10
CA PHE A 84 8.50 -6.92 -19.58
C PHE A 84 10.02 -7.05 -19.70
N ARG A 85 10.65 -7.65 -18.68
CA ARG A 85 12.11 -7.89 -18.71
C ARG A 85 12.51 -8.84 -19.84
N ALA A 86 11.74 -9.91 -20.08
CA ALA A 86 11.96 -10.83 -21.19
C ALA A 86 11.89 -10.14 -22.56
N ALA A 87 11.12 -9.05 -22.67
CA ALA A 87 11.03 -8.22 -23.87
C ALA A 87 12.06 -7.07 -23.90
N GLY A 88 12.96 -6.98 -22.92
CA GLY A 88 13.99 -5.94 -22.86
C GLY A 88 13.49 -4.58 -22.40
N LEU A 89 12.32 -4.50 -21.76
CA LEU A 89 11.72 -3.27 -21.26
C LEU A 89 12.04 -3.06 -19.78
N LYS A 90 12.40 -1.81 -19.44
CA LYS A 90 12.63 -1.42 -18.05
C LYS A 90 11.31 -1.33 -17.29
N ILE A 91 11.24 -2.00 -16.16
CA ILE A 91 10.07 -2.03 -15.29
C ILE A 91 10.52 -2.08 -13.84
N PHE A 92 9.95 -1.21 -13.01
CA PHE A 92 10.23 -1.16 -11.59
C PHE A 92 9.13 -1.91 -10.82
N GLY A 93 9.50 -3.04 -10.28
CA GLY A 93 8.65 -3.94 -9.51
C GLY A 93 9.34 -5.29 -9.33
N PRO A 94 8.88 -6.11 -8.36
CA PRO A 94 9.41 -7.45 -8.16
C PRO A 94 8.92 -8.45 -9.22
N THR A 95 9.75 -9.46 -9.48
CA THR A 95 9.37 -10.63 -10.27
C THR A 95 8.24 -11.40 -9.59
N GLU A 96 7.59 -12.30 -10.31
CA GLU A 96 6.57 -13.20 -9.76
C GLU A 96 7.10 -13.97 -8.55
N GLY A 97 8.33 -14.50 -8.63
CA GLY A 97 8.97 -15.21 -7.51
C GLY A 97 9.20 -14.32 -6.29
N ALA A 98 9.64 -13.09 -6.49
CA ALA A 98 9.83 -12.12 -5.40
C ALA A 98 8.49 -11.60 -4.85
N ALA A 99 7.48 -11.47 -5.68
CA ALA A 99 6.14 -11.02 -5.29
C ALA A 99 5.39 -12.02 -4.38
N GLN A 100 5.88 -13.24 -4.22
CA GLN A 100 5.36 -14.20 -3.23
C GLN A 100 5.38 -13.65 -1.80
N LEU A 101 6.25 -12.69 -1.47
CA LEU A 101 6.24 -12.00 -0.17
C LEU A 101 4.90 -11.34 0.17
N GLU A 102 4.11 -10.98 -0.82
CA GLU A 102 2.71 -10.53 -0.64
C GLU A 102 1.71 -11.57 -1.10
N GLY A 103 2.00 -12.29 -2.17
CA GLY A 103 1.11 -13.25 -2.79
C GLY A 103 0.81 -14.48 -1.93
N SER A 104 1.69 -14.84 -1.01
CA SER A 104 1.52 -15.97 -0.09
C SER A 104 2.00 -15.63 1.31
N LYS A 105 1.08 -15.54 2.25
CA LYS A 105 1.38 -15.31 3.67
C LYS A 105 2.16 -16.49 4.27
N ALA A 106 1.83 -17.71 3.88
CA ALA A 106 2.55 -18.91 4.32
C ALA A 106 4.00 -18.90 3.82
N PHE A 107 4.22 -18.59 2.54
CA PHE A 107 5.58 -18.40 2.00
C PHE A 107 6.37 -17.39 2.82
N THR A 108 5.76 -16.24 3.10
CA THR A 108 6.41 -15.15 3.83
C THR A 108 6.76 -15.56 5.25
N LYS A 109 5.85 -16.21 5.98
CA LYS A 109 6.12 -16.65 7.35
C LYS A 109 7.24 -17.68 7.39
N ASP A 110 7.25 -18.65 6.48
CA ASP A 110 8.31 -19.66 6.40
C ASP A 110 9.67 -19.03 6.01
N PHE A 111 9.64 -18.04 5.11
CA PHE A 111 10.82 -17.23 4.75
C PHE A 111 11.37 -16.48 5.96
N LEU A 112 10.52 -15.78 6.71
CA LEU A 112 10.91 -15.03 7.90
C LEU A 112 11.54 -15.96 8.95
N ALA A 113 10.98 -17.15 9.13
CA ALA A 113 11.51 -18.15 10.06
C ALA A 113 12.90 -18.67 9.61
N ARG A 114 13.06 -19.00 8.32
CA ARG A 114 14.35 -19.48 7.78
C ARG A 114 15.49 -18.48 7.95
N HIS A 115 15.17 -17.19 7.84
CA HIS A 115 16.17 -16.11 7.90
C HIS A 115 16.22 -15.40 9.25
N ASN A 116 15.55 -15.93 10.28
CA ASN A 116 15.51 -15.37 11.63
C ASN A 116 15.08 -13.90 11.68
N ILE A 117 14.12 -13.53 10.84
CA ILE A 117 13.57 -12.18 10.80
C ILE A 117 12.44 -12.06 11.81
N PRO A 118 12.45 -11.04 12.70
CA PRO A 118 11.46 -10.92 13.77
C PRO A 118 10.03 -10.82 13.24
N THR A 119 9.18 -11.73 13.67
CA THR A 119 7.74 -11.78 13.35
C THR A 119 6.99 -12.51 14.45
N ALA A 120 5.66 -12.50 14.41
CA ALA A 120 4.82 -13.27 15.31
C ALA A 120 5.07 -14.77 15.18
N GLU A 121 4.99 -15.51 16.29
CA GLU A 121 4.93 -16.96 16.26
C GLU A 121 3.75 -17.41 15.41
N TYR A 122 3.90 -18.44 14.60
CA TYR A 122 2.90 -18.84 13.64
C TYR A 122 2.87 -20.34 13.37
N GLN A 123 1.78 -20.78 12.74
CA GLN A 123 1.65 -22.12 12.13
C GLN A 123 0.72 -22.06 10.94
N ASN A 124 1.03 -22.81 9.89
CA ASN A 124 0.22 -22.95 8.68
C ASN A 124 -0.72 -24.15 8.80
N PHE A 125 -1.95 -24.02 8.28
CA PHE A 125 -2.94 -25.09 8.29
C PHE A 125 -3.73 -25.13 6.97
N THR A 126 -4.04 -26.36 6.54
CA THR A 126 -4.93 -26.65 5.42
C THR A 126 -6.18 -27.43 5.86
N GLU A 127 -6.19 -27.92 7.09
CA GLU A 127 -7.27 -28.74 7.66
C GLU A 127 -7.83 -28.10 8.94
N VAL A 128 -9.15 -28.22 9.12
CA VAL A 128 -9.87 -27.59 10.23
C VAL A 128 -9.44 -28.16 11.60
N GLU A 129 -9.42 -29.47 11.77
CA GLU A 129 -9.18 -30.08 13.09
C GLU A 129 -7.78 -29.77 13.66
N PRO A 130 -6.68 -29.88 12.90
CA PRO A 130 -5.37 -29.45 13.39
C PRO A 130 -5.31 -27.96 13.76
N ALA A 131 -5.98 -27.09 12.98
CA ALA A 131 -6.06 -25.67 13.26
C ALA A 131 -6.81 -25.38 14.57
N LEU A 132 -7.93 -26.04 14.80
CA LEU A 132 -8.68 -25.92 16.06
C LEU A 132 -7.88 -26.39 17.26
N ALA A 133 -7.15 -27.49 17.12
CA ALA A 133 -6.28 -28.02 18.18
C ALA A 133 -5.20 -26.99 18.55
N TYR A 134 -4.58 -26.35 17.56
CA TYR A 134 -3.59 -25.30 17.77
C TYR A 134 -4.18 -24.08 18.49
N LEU A 135 -5.38 -23.63 18.08
CA LEU A 135 -6.09 -22.53 18.76
C LEU A 135 -6.34 -22.83 20.24
N ARG A 136 -6.76 -24.06 20.56
CA ARG A 136 -7.04 -24.46 21.93
C ARG A 136 -5.78 -24.54 22.79
N GLU A 137 -4.63 -24.86 22.18
CA GLU A 137 -3.35 -24.86 22.84
C GLU A 137 -2.85 -23.42 23.11
N LYS A 138 -2.94 -22.54 22.11
CA LYS A 138 -2.41 -21.16 22.20
C LYS A 138 -3.35 -20.19 22.92
N GLY A 139 -4.67 -20.38 22.79
CA GLY A 139 -5.66 -19.47 23.35
C GLY A 139 -5.84 -18.18 22.54
N ALA A 140 -6.57 -17.24 23.12
CA ALA A 140 -6.82 -15.91 22.54
C ALA A 140 -6.27 -14.82 23.48
N PRO A 141 -5.97 -13.59 22.96
CA PRO A 141 -6.14 -13.17 21.57
C PRO A 141 -5.18 -13.85 20.59
N ILE A 142 -5.60 -13.99 19.35
CA ILE A 142 -4.83 -14.66 18.29
C ILE A 142 -5.29 -14.14 16.93
N VAL A 143 -4.44 -14.28 15.90
CA VAL A 143 -4.72 -13.76 14.56
C VAL A 143 -4.84 -14.93 13.57
N ILE A 144 -5.88 -14.93 12.76
CA ILE A 144 -6.09 -15.91 11.69
C ILE A 144 -6.09 -15.17 10.35
N LYS A 145 -5.26 -15.63 9.41
CA LYS A 145 -5.11 -15.03 8.08
C LYS A 145 -5.35 -16.07 7.00
N ALA A 146 -6.22 -15.74 6.04
CA ALA A 146 -6.30 -16.50 4.80
C ALA A 146 -5.02 -16.29 3.98
N ASP A 147 -4.47 -17.35 3.40
CA ASP A 147 -3.32 -17.25 2.51
C ASP A 147 -3.73 -16.64 1.16
N GLY A 148 -2.79 -15.96 0.50
CA GLY A 148 -3.05 -15.29 -0.77
C GLY A 148 -3.58 -13.86 -0.64
N LEU A 149 -3.96 -13.30 -1.78
CA LEU A 149 -4.47 -11.94 -1.88
C LEU A 149 -5.95 -11.89 -1.48
N ALA A 150 -6.25 -11.28 -0.35
CA ALA A 150 -7.61 -11.08 0.15
C ALA A 150 -7.97 -9.61 0.40
N ALA A 151 -7.19 -8.68 -0.18
CA ALA A 151 -7.39 -7.22 -0.09
C ALA A 151 -7.57 -6.71 1.37
N GLY A 152 -6.79 -7.26 2.31
CA GLY A 152 -6.87 -6.93 3.74
C GLY A 152 -8.08 -7.50 4.48
N LYS A 153 -9.00 -8.15 3.78
CA LYS A 153 -10.24 -8.71 4.38
C LYS A 153 -10.05 -10.11 4.94
N GLY A 154 -8.99 -10.80 4.53
CA GLY A 154 -8.67 -12.16 4.98
C GLY A 154 -7.92 -12.23 6.32
N VAL A 155 -7.97 -11.19 7.14
CA VAL A 155 -7.32 -11.12 8.45
C VAL A 155 -8.35 -10.93 9.54
N ILE A 156 -8.41 -11.86 10.48
CA ILE A 156 -9.28 -11.80 11.66
C ILE A 156 -8.42 -11.74 12.90
N VAL A 157 -8.53 -10.66 13.66
CA VAL A 157 -7.96 -10.52 15.01
C VAL A 157 -9.03 -11.03 15.98
N ALA A 158 -8.86 -12.26 16.46
CA ALA A 158 -9.82 -12.88 17.37
C ALA A 158 -9.44 -12.59 18.82
N MET A 159 -10.30 -11.90 19.52
CA MET A 159 -10.09 -11.59 20.94
C MET A 159 -10.57 -12.71 21.86
N THR A 160 -11.40 -13.62 21.34
CA THR A 160 -11.89 -14.80 22.03
C THR A 160 -11.63 -16.08 21.25
N LEU A 161 -11.57 -17.22 21.95
CA LEU A 161 -11.40 -18.52 21.32
C LEU A 161 -12.55 -18.85 20.36
N GLU A 162 -13.78 -18.46 20.72
CA GLU A 162 -14.97 -18.66 19.89
C GLU A 162 -14.87 -17.92 18.57
N GLU A 163 -14.44 -16.67 18.57
CA GLU A 163 -14.19 -15.89 17.35
C GLU A 163 -13.11 -16.55 16.47
N ALA A 164 -12.04 -17.05 17.10
CA ALA A 164 -10.95 -17.72 16.41
C ALA A 164 -11.42 -19.03 15.75
N GLU A 165 -12.16 -19.85 16.45
CA GLU A 165 -12.71 -21.11 15.92
C GLU A 165 -13.69 -20.85 14.77
N ALA A 166 -14.55 -19.85 14.89
CA ALA A 166 -15.45 -19.43 13.81
C ALA A 166 -14.69 -18.98 12.56
N ALA A 167 -13.62 -18.20 12.73
CA ALA A 167 -12.77 -17.74 11.61
C ALA A 167 -12.10 -18.92 10.88
N VAL A 168 -11.59 -19.91 11.61
CA VAL A 168 -11.01 -21.12 11.03
C VAL A 168 -12.04 -21.90 10.21
N GLN A 169 -13.23 -22.10 10.76
CA GLN A 169 -14.33 -22.77 10.06
C GLN A 169 -14.72 -22.04 8.78
N ASP A 170 -14.92 -20.73 8.85
CA ASP A 170 -15.31 -19.92 7.69
C ASP A 170 -14.24 -19.93 6.58
N MET A 171 -12.98 -19.86 6.94
CA MET A 171 -11.88 -19.81 5.97
C MET A 171 -11.60 -21.15 5.33
N LEU A 172 -11.49 -22.23 6.11
CA LEU A 172 -11.11 -23.55 5.61
C LEU A 172 -12.30 -24.40 5.13
N ALA A 173 -13.42 -24.34 5.82
CA ALA A 173 -14.60 -25.15 5.48
C ALA A 173 -15.66 -24.37 4.71
N GLY A 174 -15.85 -23.10 5.02
CA GLY A 174 -16.84 -22.23 4.39
C GLY A 174 -16.40 -21.63 3.06
N ASN A 175 -15.13 -21.76 2.70
CA ASN A 175 -14.54 -21.18 1.48
C ASN A 175 -14.82 -19.67 1.30
N ALA A 176 -14.88 -18.94 2.42
CA ALA A 176 -15.27 -17.53 2.46
C ALA A 176 -14.37 -16.61 1.60
N PHE A 177 -13.13 -17.02 1.33
CA PHE A 177 -12.14 -16.27 0.55
C PHE A 177 -11.68 -17.01 -0.72
N GLY A 178 -12.49 -17.96 -1.23
CA GLY A 178 -12.16 -18.70 -2.43
C GLY A 178 -10.80 -19.42 -2.32
N ASP A 179 -9.98 -19.35 -3.35
CA ASP A 179 -8.67 -20.01 -3.38
C ASP A 179 -7.70 -19.50 -2.30
N ALA A 180 -7.83 -18.24 -1.86
CA ALA A 180 -7.03 -17.70 -0.77
C ALA A 180 -7.32 -18.35 0.60
N GLY A 181 -8.50 -18.94 0.77
CA GLY A 181 -8.91 -19.65 1.99
C GLY A 181 -8.54 -21.13 2.06
N HIS A 182 -7.89 -21.71 1.04
CA HIS A 182 -7.46 -23.12 1.09
C HIS A 182 -6.37 -23.40 2.11
N ARG A 183 -5.63 -22.39 2.47
CA ARG A 183 -4.61 -22.41 3.51
C ARG A 183 -4.75 -21.19 4.38
N ILE A 184 -4.54 -21.37 5.68
CA ILE A 184 -4.54 -20.29 6.65
C ILE A 184 -3.23 -20.24 7.42
N VAL A 185 -2.91 -19.06 7.94
CA VAL A 185 -1.84 -18.83 8.90
C VAL A 185 -2.47 -18.40 10.22
N ILE A 186 -2.12 -19.07 11.30
CA ILE A 186 -2.50 -18.67 12.65
C ILE A 186 -1.28 -18.06 13.31
N GLU A 187 -1.40 -16.84 13.81
CA GLU A 187 -0.30 -16.07 14.37
C GLU A 187 -0.59 -15.58 15.79
N GLU A 188 0.48 -15.45 16.56
CA GLU A 188 0.49 -14.73 17.84
C GLU A 188 -0.08 -13.31 17.64
N PHE A 189 -0.90 -12.87 18.57
CA PHE A 189 -1.33 -11.48 18.65
C PHE A 189 -0.16 -10.59 19.10
N LEU A 190 0.20 -9.61 18.29
CA LEU A 190 1.23 -8.63 18.63
C LEU A 190 0.61 -7.37 19.22
N ASP A 191 1.14 -6.93 20.35
CA ASP A 191 0.77 -5.65 20.98
C ASP A 191 1.83 -4.61 20.69
N GLY A 192 1.38 -3.40 20.35
CA GLY A 192 2.26 -2.31 20.00
C GLY A 192 1.58 -1.27 19.13
N GLU A 193 2.38 -0.52 18.40
CA GLU A 193 1.92 0.49 17.45
C GLU A 193 2.39 0.10 16.03
N GLU A 194 1.45 0.09 15.10
CA GLU A 194 1.73 -0.26 13.71
C GLU A 194 2.41 0.89 12.96
N ALA A 195 3.34 0.55 12.09
CA ALA A 195 3.96 1.50 11.16
C ALA A 195 4.22 0.87 9.80
N SER A 196 4.23 1.71 8.77
CA SER A 196 4.54 1.35 7.40
C SER A 196 5.97 1.78 7.09
N PHE A 197 6.86 0.80 6.90
CA PHE A 197 8.27 1.03 6.57
C PHE A 197 8.53 0.59 5.14
N ILE A 198 8.73 1.57 4.25
CA ILE A 198 8.78 1.35 2.81
C ILE A 198 10.16 1.69 2.29
N VAL A 199 10.72 0.81 1.45
CA VAL A 199 12.02 1.02 0.82
C VAL A 199 11.95 0.76 -0.67
N MET A 200 12.84 1.40 -1.43
CA MET A 200 13.17 0.99 -2.79
C MET A 200 14.34 0.01 -2.74
N VAL A 201 14.27 -1.03 -3.56
CA VAL A 201 15.29 -2.07 -3.65
C VAL A 201 15.67 -2.29 -5.12
N ASP A 202 16.96 -2.41 -5.40
CA ASP A 202 17.50 -2.68 -6.74
C ASP A 202 18.15 -4.06 -6.89
N GLY A 203 17.89 -4.95 -5.94
CA GLY A 203 18.52 -6.26 -5.84
C GLY A 203 19.64 -6.32 -4.80
N GLU A 204 20.50 -5.31 -4.76
CA GLU A 204 21.64 -5.23 -3.83
C GLU A 204 21.53 -4.07 -2.86
N HIS A 205 21.02 -2.94 -3.32
CA HIS A 205 20.95 -1.69 -2.56
C HIS A 205 19.54 -1.38 -2.11
N VAL A 206 19.45 -0.68 -1.00
CA VAL A 206 18.18 -0.28 -0.38
C VAL A 206 18.17 1.22 -0.14
N MET A 207 17.10 1.88 -0.55
CA MET A 207 16.85 3.28 -0.24
C MET A 207 15.55 3.42 0.54
N PRO A 208 15.60 3.77 1.83
CA PRO A 208 14.39 4.01 2.60
C PRO A 208 13.60 5.19 2.05
N MET A 209 12.28 5.02 1.99
CA MET A 209 11.34 6.10 1.75
C MET A 209 10.95 6.75 3.10
N ALA A 210 10.19 7.84 3.06
CA ALA A 210 9.61 8.40 4.28
C ALA A 210 8.69 7.37 4.95
N THR A 211 8.74 7.30 6.27
CA THR A 211 7.87 6.42 7.06
C THR A 211 6.44 6.93 7.08
N SER A 212 5.50 6.05 7.37
CA SER A 212 4.08 6.39 7.44
C SER A 212 3.36 5.51 8.46
N GLN A 213 2.20 5.96 8.90
CA GLN A 213 1.23 5.15 9.65
C GLN A 213 -0.14 5.32 8.99
N ASP A 214 -0.85 4.20 8.81
CA ASP A 214 -2.20 4.19 8.27
C ASP A 214 -3.23 3.87 9.35
N HIS A 215 -4.50 4.13 9.04
CA HIS A 215 -5.65 3.79 9.87
C HIS A 215 -6.50 2.73 9.17
N LYS A 216 -6.39 1.49 9.59
CA LYS A 216 -7.02 0.33 8.92
C LYS A 216 -8.49 0.14 9.25
N ARG A 217 -8.93 0.54 10.44
CA ARG A 217 -10.33 0.40 10.85
C ARG A 217 -11.22 1.46 10.20
N VAL A 218 -12.45 1.07 9.88
CA VAL A 218 -13.39 1.95 9.16
C VAL A 218 -13.90 3.11 10.00
N GLY A 219 -14.05 2.94 11.29
CA GLY A 219 -14.67 3.91 12.20
C GLY A 219 -13.67 4.63 13.10
N ASN A 220 -14.11 5.81 13.56
CA ASN A 220 -13.38 6.60 14.55
C ASN A 220 -13.01 5.78 15.79
N GLY A 221 -11.87 6.08 16.39
CA GLY A 221 -11.38 5.35 17.55
C GLY A 221 -10.95 3.92 17.25
N ASP A 222 -10.61 3.63 15.99
CA ASP A 222 -10.21 2.31 15.51
C ASP A 222 -11.28 1.25 15.75
N THR A 223 -12.51 1.55 15.37
CA THR A 223 -13.68 0.67 15.51
C THR A 223 -14.15 0.11 14.17
N GLY A 224 -14.92 -0.97 14.23
CA GLY A 224 -15.47 -1.61 13.05
C GLY A 224 -14.48 -2.51 12.31
N PRO A 225 -14.83 -3.01 11.12
CA PRO A 225 -13.97 -3.88 10.33
C PRO A 225 -12.72 -3.20 9.80
N ASN A 226 -11.72 -4.02 9.46
CA ASN A 226 -10.54 -3.59 8.72
C ASN A 226 -10.91 -3.18 7.29
N THR A 227 -10.16 -2.25 6.76
CA THR A 227 -10.27 -1.74 5.39
C THR A 227 -8.91 -1.78 4.70
N GLY A 228 -8.85 -1.26 3.49
CA GLY A 228 -7.57 -0.99 2.81
C GLY A 228 -6.79 0.19 3.39
N GLY A 229 -7.38 0.94 4.31
CA GLY A 229 -6.85 2.16 4.92
C GLY A 229 -7.78 3.34 4.74
N MET A 230 -8.12 4.01 5.84
CA MET A 230 -9.02 5.17 5.85
C MET A 230 -8.27 6.51 5.89
N GLY A 231 -6.97 6.45 5.92
CA GLY A 231 -6.08 7.59 5.93
C GLY A 231 -4.69 7.19 6.38
N ALA A 232 -3.74 8.08 6.17
CA ALA A 232 -2.35 7.89 6.57
C ALA A 232 -1.66 9.22 6.77
N TYR A 233 -0.57 9.21 7.50
CA TYR A 233 0.30 10.38 7.66
C TYR A 233 1.77 9.98 7.59
N SER A 234 2.62 10.94 7.32
CA SER A 234 4.07 10.80 7.20
C SER A 234 4.76 12.05 7.77
N PRO A 235 5.86 11.92 8.53
CA PRO A 235 6.50 10.68 8.94
C PRO A 235 5.73 9.97 10.07
N ALA A 236 6.14 8.73 10.36
CA ALA A 236 5.64 7.96 11.50
C ALA A 236 6.46 8.31 12.77
N PRO A 237 5.90 9.00 13.77
CA PRO A 237 6.68 9.36 14.96
C PRO A 237 7.17 8.17 15.78
N VAL A 238 6.45 7.05 15.73
CA VAL A 238 6.85 5.82 16.42
C VAL A 238 8.13 5.23 15.85
N VAL A 239 8.46 5.50 14.59
CA VAL A 239 9.71 5.09 13.96
C VAL A 239 10.79 6.13 14.28
N THR A 240 11.36 6.02 15.46
CA THR A 240 12.53 6.80 15.88
C THR A 240 13.76 6.38 15.07
N ASP A 241 14.86 7.11 15.16
CA ASP A 241 16.13 6.75 14.52
C ASP A 241 16.60 5.36 14.95
N GLU A 242 16.41 5.01 16.22
CA GLU A 242 16.75 3.70 16.76
C GLU A 242 15.86 2.59 16.16
N VAL A 243 14.55 2.80 16.08
CA VAL A 243 13.61 1.87 15.47
C VAL A 243 13.90 1.71 13.97
N HIS A 244 14.21 2.81 13.29
CA HIS A 244 14.63 2.79 11.89
C HIS A 244 15.85 1.89 11.68
N GLN A 245 16.90 2.08 12.47
CA GLN A 245 18.12 1.28 12.37
C GLN A 245 17.88 -0.19 12.69
N ARG A 246 17.10 -0.50 13.72
CA ARG A 246 16.71 -1.88 14.05
C ARG A 246 15.93 -2.54 12.91
N THR A 247 15.04 -1.80 12.29
CA THR A 247 14.25 -2.28 11.14
C THR A 247 15.15 -2.59 9.95
N MET A 248 16.07 -1.69 9.63
CA MET A 248 17.04 -1.93 8.55
C MET A 248 17.90 -3.17 8.82
N ASP A 249 18.47 -3.28 10.01
CA ASP A 249 19.42 -4.33 10.35
C ASP A 249 18.78 -5.71 10.55
N ARG A 250 17.60 -5.74 11.16
CA ARG A 250 16.92 -6.99 11.56
C ARG A 250 15.88 -7.49 10.55
N ILE A 251 15.36 -6.61 9.72
CA ILE A 251 14.23 -6.91 8.83
C ILE A 251 14.60 -6.68 7.36
N ILE A 252 14.94 -5.46 6.98
CA ILE A 252 15.10 -5.09 5.56
C ILE A 252 16.29 -5.78 4.93
N TRP A 253 17.48 -5.61 5.48
CA TRP A 253 18.69 -6.26 4.92
C TRP A 253 18.60 -7.78 4.93
N PRO A 254 18.16 -8.45 6.01
CA PRO A 254 17.95 -9.89 5.97
C PRO A 254 16.94 -10.35 4.92
N THR A 255 15.88 -9.58 4.69
CA THR A 255 14.88 -9.89 3.65
C THR A 255 15.47 -9.79 2.25
N VAL A 256 16.15 -8.70 1.94
CA VAL A 256 16.76 -8.48 0.61
C VAL A 256 17.82 -9.55 0.32
N LYS A 257 18.70 -9.79 1.27
CA LYS A 257 19.75 -10.81 1.16
C LYS A 257 19.18 -12.23 1.09
N GLY A 258 18.17 -12.52 1.91
CA GLY A 258 17.52 -13.83 1.93
C GLY A 258 16.79 -14.14 0.63
N MET A 259 16.08 -13.18 0.06
CA MET A 259 15.40 -13.33 -1.22
C MET A 259 16.40 -13.58 -2.35
N ALA A 260 17.51 -12.85 -2.39
CA ALA A 260 18.58 -13.08 -3.35
C ALA A 260 19.20 -14.49 -3.20
N ALA A 261 19.46 -14.93 -1.98
CA ALA A 261 20.02 -16.25 -1.68
C ALA A 261 19.09 -17.40 -2.11
N GLU A 262 17.78 -17.18 -2.07
CA GLU A 262 16.76 -18.17 -2.51
C GLU A 262 16.43 -18.08 -4.00
N GLY A 263 17.15 -17.26 -4.78
CA GLY A 263 16.96 -17.12 -6.22
C GLY A 263 15.82 -16.18 -6.63
N ASN A 264 15.29 -15.41 -5.69
CA ASN A 264 14.21 -14.44 -5.91
C ASN A 264 14.69 -13.01 -5.61
N THR A 265 15.72 -12.57 -6.30
CA THR A 265 16.28 -11.21 -6.14
C THR A 265 15.17 -10.17 -6.21
N TYR A 266 15.11 -9.32 -5.20
CA TYR A 266 14.04 -8.32 -5.08
C TYR A 266 14.44 -7.01 -5.74
N THR A 267 13.61 -6.51 -6.64
CA THR A 267 13.67 -5.16 -7.21
C THR A 267 12.28 -4.55 -7.13
N GLY A 268 12.17 -3.32 -6.68
CA GLY A 268 10.86 -2.66 -6.55
C GLY A 268 10.68 -2.01 -5.18
N PHE A 269 9.47 -1.52 -4.91
CA PHE A 269 9.09 -1.11 -3.58
C PHE A 269 8.87 -2.33 -2.69
N LEU A 270 9.43 -2.30 -1.50
CA LEU A 270 9.17 -3.28 -0.45
C LEU A 270 8.57 -2.56 0.75
N TYR A 271 7.35 -2.90 1.07
CA TYR A 271 6.62 -2.38 2.21
C TYR A 271 6.66 -3.40 3.34
N ALA A 272 7.29 -3.06 4.44
CA ALA A 272 7.24 -3.83 5.69
C ALA A 272 6.19 -3.21 6.62
N GLY A 273 5.09 -3.92 6.83
CA GLY A 273 4.12 -3.61 7.87
C GLY A 273 4.67 -4.10 9.21
N LEU A 274 4.90 -3.17 10.14
CA LEU A 274 5.57 -3.43 11.39
C LEU A 274 4.63 -3.25 12.58
N MET A 275 4.81 -4.10 13.59
CA MET A 275 4.35 -3.84 14.95
C MET A 275 5.57 -3.49 15.79
N ILE A 276 5.53 -2.31 16.42
CA ILE A 276 6.63 -1.78 17.23
C ILE A 276 6.19 -1.82 18.69
N ASP A 277 6.90 -2.60 19.49
CA ASP A 277 6.60 -2.73 20.91
C ASP A 277 7.07 -1.50 21.73
N LYS A 278 6.76 -1.50 23.03
CA LYS A 278 7.11 -0.39 23.94
C LYS A 278 8.61 -0.19 24.09
N GLN A 279 9.43 -1.20 23.80
CA GLN A 279 10.89 -1.14 23.83
C GLN A 279 11.49 -0.71 22.49
N GLY A 280 10.66 -0.42 21.49
CA GLY A 280 11.09 -0.04 20.14
C GLY A 280 11.61 -1.21 19.31
N ASN A 281 11.18 -2.45 19.61
CA ASN A 281 11.52 -3.62 18.81
C ASN A 281 10.49 -3.84 17.70
N PRO A 282 10.89 -3.78 16.42
CA PRO A 282 9.98 -4.04 15.31
C PRO A 282 9.81 -5.54 15.07
N LYS A 283 8.59 -5.95 14.79
CA LYS A 283 8.26 -7.27 14.23
C LYS A 283 7.45 -7.10 12.95
N VAL A 284 7.71 -7.94 11.95
CA VAL A 284 6.97 -7.94 10.71
C VAL A 284 5.56 -8.48 10.94
N ILE A 285 4.55 -7.69 10.58
CA ILE A 285 3.16 -8.15 10.46
C ILE A 285 2.96 -8.80 9.10
N GLU A 286 3.36 -8.09 8.05
CA GLU A 286 3.25 -8.52 6.66
C GLU A 286 4.25 -7.77 5.77
N PHE A 287 4.54 -8.32 4.61
CA PHE A 287 5.15 -7.59 3.50
C PHE A 287 4.11 -7.29 2.43
N ASN A 288 4.26 -6.14 1.80
CA ASN A 288 3.63 -5.85 0.53
C ASN A 288 4.72 -5.61 -0.52
N CYS A 289 4.56 -6.17 -1.70
CA CYS A 289 5.55 -6.12 -2.78
C CYS A 289 5.38 -4.89 -3.68
N ARG A 290 4.81 -3.83 -3.14
CA ARG A 290 4.47 -2.58 -3.81
C ARG A 290 4.35 -1.46 -2.77
N PHE A 291 4.18 -0.23 -3.23
CA PHE A 291 3.90 0.90 -2.34
C PHE A 291 2.53 0.73 -1.66
N GLY A 292 2.33 1.35 -0.49
CA GLY A 292 1.07 1.31 0.25
C GLY A 292 0.00 2.25 -0.31
N ASP A 293 -1.26 1.91 -0.09
CA ASP A 293 -2.41 2.78 -0.39
C ASP A 293 -3.34 2.82 0.83
N PRO A 294 -3.43 3.92 1.60
CA PRO A 294 -3.22 5.31 1.18
C PRO A 294 -1.89 5.95 1.62
N GLU A 295 -0.84 5.22 1.91
CA GLU A 295 0.45 5.79 2.34
C GLU A 295 1.16 6.56 1.23
N THR A 296 1.03 6.13 -0.02
CA THR A 296 1.69 6.77 -1.17
C THR A 296 1.33 8.24 -1.32
N GLN A 297 0.08 8.61 -1.12
CA GLN A 297 -0.41 9.96 -1.30
C GLN A 297 0.31 10.97 -0.38
N PRO A 298 0.33 10.80 0.94
CA PRO A 298 1.06 11.71 1.81
C PRO A 298 2.59 11.61 1.62
N ILE A 299 3.14 10.45 1.31
CA ILE A 299 4.59 10.29 1.10
C ILE A 299 5.03 11.03 -0.16
N MET A 300 4.30 10.89 -1.27
CA MET A 300 4.65 11.58 -2.54
C MET A 300 4.51 13.09 -2.42
N LEU A 301 3.61 13.60 -1.60
CA LEU A 301 3.49 15.03 -1.35
C LEU A 301 4.72 15.61 -0.63
N ARG A 302 5.41 14.80 0.19
CA ARG A 302 6.68 15.15 0.86
C ARG A 302 7.92 14.90 0.01
N MET A 303 7.84 14.10 -1.03
CA MET A 303 9.01 13.72 -1.81
C MET A 303 9.51 14.88 -2.65
N LYS A 304 10.76 15.30 -2.46
CA LYS A 304 11.45 16.31 -3.27
C LYS A 304 12.26 15.70 -4.40
N SER A 305 12.77 14.48 -4.20
CA SER A 305 13.54 13.76 -5.21
C SER A 305 12.71 13.40 -6.44
N ASP A 306 13.40 13.23 -7.55
CA ASP A 306 12.82 12.75 -8.80
C ASP A 306 12.56 11.25 -8.73
N LEU A 307 11.28 10.87 -8.60
CA LEU A 307 10.86 9.47 -8.53
C LEU A 307 11.32 8.66 -9.75
N VAL A 308 11.25 9.24 -10.93
CA VAL A 308 11.62 8.55 -12.18
C VAL A 308 13.13 8.27 -12.24
N ASP A 309 13.94 9.24 -11.85
CA ASP A 309 15.39 9.06 -11.76
C ASP A 309 15.77 7.94 -10.77
N LEU A 310 15.10 7.88 -9.62
CA LEU A 310 15.31 6.81 -8.65
C LEU A 310 14.86 5.44 -9.17
N CYS A 311 13.72 5.35 -9.84
CA CYS A 311 13.23 4.10 -10.43
C CYS A 311 14.16 3.62 -11.57
N LEU A 312 14.68 4.51 -12.39
CA LEU A 312 15.66 4.18 -13.42
C LEU A 312 16.96 3.66 -12.82
N ALA A 313 17.47 4.34 -11.79
CA ALA A 313 18.66 3.90 -11.07
C ALA A 313 18.46 2.50 -10.47
N ALA A 314 17.27 2.24 -9.90
CA ALA A 314 16.93 0.92 -9.36
C ALA A 314 16.91 -0.15 -10.45
N CYS A 315 16.35 0.14 -11.63
CA CYS A 315 16.34 -0.80 -12.75
C CYS A 315 17.76 -1.12 -13.26
N GLU A 316 18.70 -0.25 -13.01
CA GLU A 316 20.12 -0.38 -13.42
C GLU A 316 21.04 -0.87 -12.29
N GLY A 317 20.50 -1.14 -11.09
CA GLY A 317 21.29 -1.57 -9.93
C GLY A 317 22.17 -0.46 -9.32
N LYS A 318 21.77 0.80 -9.45
CA LYS A 318 22.54 1.99 -9.10
C LYS A 318 21.90 2.87 -8.02
N LEU A 319 21.08 2.32 -7.16
CA LEU A 319 20.47 3.09 -6.06
C LEU A 319 21.52 3.66 -5.09
N ASP A 320 22.67 3.00 -4.93
CA ASP A 320 23.78 3.46 -4.11
C ASP A 320 24.43 4.77 -4.61
N GLU A 321 24.21 5.12 -5.87
CA GLU A 321 24.65 6.41 -6.46
C GLU A 321 23.64 7.55 -6.24
N LYS A 322 22.49 7.26 -5.63
CA LYS A 322 21.39 8.21 -5.44
C LYS A 322 21.11 8.47 -3.96
N THR A 323 20.49 9.61 -3.70
CA THR A 323 19.97 10.00 -2.40
C THR A 323 18.52 10.43 -2.53
N SER A 324 17.74 10.33 -1.45
CA SER A 324 16.38 10.83 -1.40
C SER A 324 16.29 12.07 -0.50
N GLU A 325 15.55 13.06 -0.98
CA GLU A 325 15.25 14.29 -0.25
C GLU A 325 13.75 14.41 0.01
N TRP A 326 13.41 14.88 1.20
CA TRP A 326 12.05 14.97 1.69
C TRP A 326 11.73 16.35 2.23
N ASP A 327 10.49 16.81 2.05
CA ASP A 327 9.98 17.97 2.73
C ASP A 327 9.97 17.70 4.24
N GLU A 328 10.46 18.63 5.02
CA GLU A 328 10.51 18.50 6.49
C GLU A 328 9.12 18.58 7.14
N ARG A 329 8.14 19.15 6.41
CA ARG A 329 6.76 19.19 6.88
C ARG A 329 6.16 17.80 6.94
N ALA A 330 5.21 17.61 7.85
CA ALA A 330 4.36 16.44 7.88
C ALA A 330 3.34 16.48 6.73
N SER A 331 2.85 15.30 6.35
CA SER A 331 1.77 15.15 5.38
C SER A 331 0.71 14.21 5.94
N LEU A 332 -0.56 14.47 5.64
CA LEU A 332 -1.66 13.63 6.07
C LEU A 332 -2.72 13.55 4.98
N GLY A 333 -3.18 12.33 4.72
CA GLY A 333 -4.25 12.04 3.78
C GLY A 333 -5.47 11.43 4.46
N VAL A 334 -6.65 11.92 4.12
CA VAL A 334 -7.94 11.41 4.59
C VAL A 334 -8.68 10.78 3.43
N VAL A 335 -9.03 9.50 3.56
CA VAL A 335 -9.82 8.79 2.56
C VAL A 335 -11.29 9.15 2.70
N ILE A 336 -11.92 9.48 1.58
CA ILE A 336 -13.37 9.64 1.48
C ILE A 336 -13.92 8.40 0.77
N ALA A 337 -14.79 7.67 1.46
CA ALA A 337 -15.31 6.38 1.01
C ALA A 337 -16.78 6.45 0.63
N ALA A 338 -17.18 5.50 -0.21
CA ALA A 338 -18.59 5.27 -0.56
C ALA A 338 -19.36 4.67 0.63
N GLY A 339 -20.61 5.05 0.78
CA GLY A 339 -21.48 4.53 1.82
C GLY A 339 -21.60 3.01 1.75
N GLY A 340 -21.37 2.35 2.88
CA GLY A 340 -21.35 0.89 2.99
C GLY A 340 -19.97 0.26 2.94
N TYR A 341 -18.95 0.96 2.43
CA TYR A 341 -17.57 0.45 2.44
C TYR A 341 -17.10 0.13 3.88
N PRO A 342 -16.39 -0.98 4.18
CA PRO A 342 -15.81 -1.96 3.26
C PRO A 342 -16.75 -3.08 2.80
N GLY A 343 -18.03 -3.03 3.17
CA GLY A 343 -19.06 -3.92 2.66
C GLY A 343 -19.57 -3.50 1.28
N ASN A 344 -20.82 -3.84 0.98
CA ASN A 344 -21.44 -3.48 -0.29
C ASN A 344 -21.67 -1.96 -0.40
N TYR A 345 -21.37 -1.40 -1.54
CA TYR A 345 -21.55 0.02 -1.84
C TYR A 345 -22.02 0.22 -3.28
N SER A 346 -22.67 1.37 -3.52
CA SER A 346 -23.09 1.79 -4.86
C SER A 346 -21.98 2.55 -5.58
N THR A 347 -21.99 2.51 -6.91
CA THR A 347 -21.11 3.31 -7.78
C THR A 347 -21.93 4.16 -8.75
N GLY A 348 -21.30 5.14 -9.36
CA GLY A 348 -21.94 6.01 -10.34
C GLY A 348 -22.55 7.28 -9.77
N ASP A 349 -22.34 7.58 -8.49
CA ASP A 349 -22.76 8.85 -7.89
C ASP A 349 -21.86 9.99 -8.36
N GLU A 350 -22.46 11.15 -8.67
CA GLU A 350 -21.72 12.35 -9.02
C GLU A 350 -21.02 12.94 -7.79
N ILE A 351 -19.74 13.25 -7.94
CA ILE A 351 -18.93 13.88 -6.90
C ILE A 351 -18.99 15.39 -7.08
N HIS A 352 -19.40 16.09 -6.03
CA HIS A 352 -19.49 17.55 -5.99
C HIS A 352 -18.40 18.15 -5.10
N GLY A 353 -18.05 19.41 -5.36
CA GLY A 353 -17.16 20.18 -4.49
C GLY A 353 -15.67 19.90 -4.67
N LEU A 354 -15.27 19.22 -5.73
CA LEU A 354 -13.84 19.02 -6.04
C LEU A 354 -13.16 20.38 -6.29
N PRO A 355 -11.93 20.59 -5.78
CA PRO A 355 -11.18 21.81 -6.07
C PRO A 355 -10.95 22.00 -7.56
N LEU A 356 -11.17 23.20 -8.06
CA LEU A 356 -10.98 23.58 -9.48
C LEU A 356 -9.56 24.10 -9.75
N GLU A 357 -8.85 24.52 -8.72
CA GLU A 357 -7.51 25.10 -8.80
C GLU A 357 -6.52 24.30 -7.94
N GLU A 358 -5.26 24.37 -8.32
CA GLU A 358 -4.19 23.83 -7.51
C GLU A 358 -4.06 24.60 -6.19
N ILE A 359 -3.88 23.86 -5.10
CA ILE A 359 -3.67 24.42 -3.77
C ILE A 359 -2.24 24.07 -3.33
N ASP A 360 -1.47 25.09 -2.95
CA ASP A 360 -0.10 24.89 -2.51
C ASP A 360 -0.02 23.94 -1.29
N GLY A 361 0.75 22.88 -1.44
CA GLY A 361 0.95 21.88 -0.40
C GLY A 361 -0.29 21.04 -0.05
N ALA A 362 -1.28 20.97 -0.94
CA ALA A 362 -2.47 20.16 -0.73
C ALA A 362 -3.02 19.64 -2.07
N LYS A 363 -3.54 18.41 -2.06
CA LYS A 363 -4.07 17.79 -3.27
C LYS A 363 -5.13 16.73 -2.96
N VAL A 364 -6.15 16.65 -3.78
CA VAL A 364 -7.10 15.55 -3.79
C VAL A 364 -6.67 14.53 -4.82
N PHE A 365 -6.25 13.35 -4.35
CA PHE A 365 -5.96 12.21 -5.21
C PHE A 365 -7.20 11.37 -5.41
N HIS A 366 -7.42 10.92 -6.64
CA HIS A 366 -8.55 10.06 -7.00
C HIS A 366 -8.17 8.58 -6.87
N ALA A 367 -9.06 7.79 -6.29
CA ALA A 367 -8.99 6.35 -6.25
C ALA A 367 -10.12 5.75 -7.09
N GLY A 368 -11.19 5.29 -6.47
CA GLY A 368 -12.35 4.74 -7.18
C GLY A 368 -13.21 5.82 -7.82
N THR A 369 -12.73 6.42 -8.90
CA THR A 369 -13.47 7.41 -9.70
C THR A 369 -13.42 7.06 -11.17
N LYS A 370 -14.39 7.54 -11.92
CA LYS A 370 -14.40 7.53 -13.38
C LYS A 370 -14.91 8.84 -13.94
N LEU A 371 -14.39 9.23 -15.09
CA LEU A 371 -14.86 10.40 -15.82
C LEU A 371 -15.99 9.98 -16.78
N ALA A 372 -17.14 10.63 -16.68
CA ALA A 372 -18.25 10.43 -17.61
C ALA A 372 -18.01 11.19 -18.92
N ASP A 373 -18.75 10.86 -19.97
CA ASP A 373 -18.64 11.50 -21.30
C ASP A 373 -18.96 13.00 -21.26
N ASP A 374 -19.73 13.44 -20.26
CA ASP A 374 -20.10 14.84 -20.01
C ASP A 374 -19.19 15.55 -18.98
N ASP A 375 -17.99 15.01 -18.77
CA ASP A 375 -16.96 15.52 -17.85
C ASP A 375 -17.33 15.48 -16.35
N ARG A 376 -18.44 14.85 -15.96
CA ARG A 376 -18.74 14.63 -14.55
C ARG A 376 -17.82 13.56 -13.96
N VAL A 377 -17.38 13.79 -12.72
CA VAL A 377 -16.62 12.79 -11.96
C VAL A 377 -17.59 11.95 -11.15
N LEU A 378 -17.57 10.65 -11.39
CA LEU A 378 -18.46 9.67 -10.73
C LEU A 378 -17.70 8.74 -9.83
N THR A 379 -18.34 8.27 -8.75
CA THR A 379 -17.79 7.22 -7.91
C THR A 379 -17.69 5.89 -8.69
N ASN A 380 -16.61 5.15 -8.46
CA ASN A 380 -16.35 3.88 -9.12
C ASN A 380 -15.56 2.90 -8.24
N GLY A 381 -15.73 2.99 -6.94
CA GLY A 381 -15.04 2.12 -5.97
C GLY A 381 -15.45 2.41 -4.54
N GLY A 382 -14.93 1.65 -3.61
CA GLY A 382 -15.20 1.80 -2.18
C GLY A 382 -14.44 2.98 -1.57
N ARG A 383 -13.12 3.03 -1.74
CA ARG A 383 -12.30 4.21 -1.44
C ARG A 383 -12.28 5.07 -2.69
N VAL A 384 -12.77 6.29 -2.58
CA VAL A 384 -13.08 7.11 -3.76
C VAL A 384 -12.06 8.22 -3.96
N LEU A 385 -11.73 8.96 -2.89
CA LEU A 385 -10.80 10.07 -2.92
C LEU A 385 -9.88 10.03 -1.69
N CYS A 386 -8.74 10.72 -1.79
CA CYS A 386 -7.85 10.98 -0.65
C CYS A 386 -7.48 12.46 -0.66
N ALA A 387 -7.99 13.21 0.31
CA ALA A 387 -7.63 14.61 0.52
C ALA A 387 -6.33 14.67 1.33
N THR A 388 -5.27 15.23 0.75
CA THR A 388 -3.92 15.17 1.29
C THR A 388 -3.33 16.57 1.42
N ALA A 389 -2.67 16.85 2.55
CA ALA A 389 -2.08 18.16 2.79
C ALA A 389 -0.77 18.08 3.59
N LEU A 390 0.14 19.00 3.31
CA LEU A 390 1.33 19.28 4.10
C LEU A 390 1.00 20.22 5.28
N GLY A 391 1.73 20.09 6.37
CA GLY A 391 1.67 21.01 7.50
C GLY A 391 2.96 20.97 8.32
N HIS A 392 3.30 22.02 9.03
CA HIS A 392 4.49 22.05 9.88
C HIS A 392 4.43 21.01 11.01
N THR A 393 3.22 20.64 11.40
CA THR A 393 2.91 19.56 12.34
C THR A 393 1.88 18.63 11.74
N VAL A 394 1.72 17.44 12.30
CA VAL A 394 0.63 16.52 11.89
C VAL A 394 -0.74 17.17 12.16
N ALA A 395 -0.88 17.91 13.28
CA ALA A 395 -2.11 18.64 13.59
C ALA A 395 -2.46 19.67 12.51
N GLU A 396 -1.48 20.42 12.03
CA GLU A 396 -1.69 21.38 10.93
C GLU A 396 -2.04 20.69 9.62
N ALA A 397 -1.32 19.61 9.27
CA ALA A 397 -1.61 18.80 8.09
C ALA A 397 -3.04 18.23 8.13
N GLN A 398 -3.46 17.72 9.30
CA GLN A 398 -4.81 17.23 9.54
C GLN A 398 -5.86 18.33 9.29
N LYS A 399 -5.68 19.50 9.89
CA LYS A 399 -6.58 20.64 9.73
C LYS A 399 -6.73 21.04 8.27
N ARG A 400 -5.62 21.09 7.52
CA ARG A 400 -5.61 21.44 6.11
C ARG A 400 -6.28 20.37 5.24
N ALA A 401 -6.05 19.08 5.52
CA ALA A 401 -6.67 17.99 4.80
C ALA A 401 -8.20 17.98 4.98
N TYR A 402 -8.68 18.16 6.21
CA TYR A 402 -10.13 18.26 6.47
C TYR A 402 -10.75 19.52 5.87
N ALA A 403 -10.05 20.64 5.85
CA ALA A 403 -10.51 21.85 5.17
C ALA A 403 -10.61 21.63 3.66
N LEU A 404 -9.64 20.94 3.05
CA LEU A 404 -9.64 20.61 1.62
C LEU A 404 -10.86 19.78 1.21
N MET A 405 -11.32 18.87 2.05
CA MET A 405 -12.43 17.97 1.76
C MET A 405 -13.81 18.50 2.20
N ALA A 406 -13.87 19.64 2.86
CA ALA A 406 -15.10 20.12 3.50
C ALA A 406 -16.29 20.29 2.54
N ASP A 407 -16.02 20.68 1.30
CA ASP A 407 -17.05 20.87 0.26
C ASP A 407 -17.27 19.63 -0.62
N ILE A 408 -16.43 18.61 -0.48
CA ILE A 408 -16.51 17.39 -1.30
C ILE A 408 -17.59 16.48 -0.74
N HIS A 409 -18.55 16.12 -1.57
CA HIS A 409 -19.66 15.26 -1.14
C HIS A 409 -20.32 14.52 -2.30
N TRP A 410 -20.92 13.39 -1.99
CA TRP A 410 -21.92 12.66 -2.75
C TRP A 410 -22.80 11.89 -1.77
N ASN A 411 -23.89 11.33 -2.25
CA ASN A 411 -24.83 10.63 -1.40
C ASN A 411 -24.17 9.42 -0.70
N GLY A 412 -24.16 9.43 0.62
CA GLY A 412 -23.59 8.38 1.46
C GLY A 412 -22.08 8.46 1.65
N SER A 413 -21.39 9.47 1.10
CA SER A 413 -19.95 9.66 1.34
C SER A 413 -19.63 9.79 2.83
N PHE A 414 -18.54 9.18 3.26
CA PHE A 414 -18.08 9.27 4.64
C PHE A 414 -16.55 9.21 4.73
N SER A 415 -16.04 9.66 5.87
CA SER A 415 -14.63 9.61 6.23
C SER A 415 -14.49 9.47 7.74
N ARG A 416 -13.33 9.02 8.19
CA ARG A 416 -12.97 9.15 9.61
C ARG A 416 -12.65 10.60 9.92
N GLN A 417 -12.95 11.01 11.16
CA GLN A 417 -12.71 12.38 11.62
C GLN A 417 -11.46 12.51 12.50
N ASP A 418 -10.77 11.41 12.76
CA ASP A 418 -9.69 11.31 13.74
C ASP A 418 -8.34 10.86 13.12
N ILE A 419 -8.18 10.94 11.79
CA ILE A 419 -6.92 10.55 11.13
C ILE A 419 -5.76 11.35 11.73
N GLY A 420 -4.71 10.64 12.17
CA GLY A 420 -3.54 11.24 12.77
C GLY A 420 -3.62 11.47 14.28
N TYR A 421 -4.68 11.04 14.95
CA TYR A 421 -4.92 11.35 16.36
C TYR A 421 -3.78 10.94 17.30
N ARG A 422 -3.11 9.80 17.07
CA ARG A 422 -1.98 9.35 17.89
C ARG A 422 -0.76 10.25 17.74
N ALA A 423 -0.42 10.63 16.52
CA ALA A 423 0.69 11.54 16.26
C ALA A 423 0.42 12.92 16.85
N ILE A 424 -0.81 13.42 16.75
CA ILE A 424 -1.22 14.71 17.32
C ILE A 424 -1.15 14.69 18.86
N ALA A 425 -1.61 13.62 19.50
CA ALA A 425 -1.48 13.45 20.95
C ALA A 425 -0.01 13.52 21.38
N ARG A 426 0.88 12.84 20.65
CA ARG A 426 2.33 12.89 20.87
C ARG A 426 2.92 14.30 20.71
N GLU A 427 2.49 15.05 19.73
CA GLU A 427 2.89 16.46 19.55
C GLU A 427 2.47 17.32 20.73
N GLN A 428 1.38 16.98 21.41
CA GLN A 428 0.83 17.67 22.57
C GLN A 428 1.44 17.19 23.89
N GLY A 429 2.31 16.18 23.86
CA GLY A 429 2.97 15.63 25.03
C GLY A 429 2.12 14.65 25.85
N GLU A 430 1.10 14.05 25.23
CA GLU A 430 0.21 13.05 25.81
C GLU A 430 0.67 11.59 25.56
#